data_e5553bd01b3c44f0ba2da302c8eb01c3
#
_entry.id   e5553bd01b3c44f0ba2da302c8eb01c3
#
_cell.length_a   1.000
_cell.length_b   1.000
_cell.length_c   1.000
_cell.angle_alpha   90.00
_cell.angle_beta   90.00
_cell.angle_gamma   90.00
#
_symmetry.space_group_name_H-M   'P 1'
#
loop_
_entity.id
_entity.type
_entity.pdbx_description
1 polymer ?
#
loop_
_entity_poly.entity_id
_entity_poly.type
_entity_poly.pdbx_seq_one_letter_code
_entity_poly.pdbx_strand_id
1 'polypeptide(L)'
;IEEERGGVQGGGFDQLPLCSFESHDVSLFLSWAGQILWVDKAEKGEKLEGPKVKGQLLIFGATNWDLIGRKEVPKQQAAFRNLGQNLWGPHRYGCLNDIQVSCVVSGPCAAHSLLMTTEGKLWSWGRNEKGQLGHGDTKRLEAPKLIEGLAEHVIVAAACGRNHTLALTEDGTAYSFGENKLGQLGQGNQTDAVLSPAPICYNGQPLVKVACGAEFSMVVDCKGNLYSFGCPEYGQLGHNSDGKFIARAQRIEFDCELIPRRVAIFIEKSKDGQVTPVPNVVVRDVACGCNHTLVLDSQKRVFSWGFGGYGRLGHTEPKDEMVPRLVKLFDFPGRGAAQICTGYQCSFAVSEMGGLFFWGVTNTSRESTMYPKVVQDLCGWKIRSLACGKTSIIIAADESMISWGPSPTFGELVRPGASLQEMMQHRLQLESEAHPSAIWCGPAAIWRGPAAIWRGPAAIRS
;
A
#
# COMPACT_ATOMS: atom_id res chain seq x y z
N ILE A 1 -20.37 -42.41 -28.79
CA ILE A 1 -19.08 -41.65 -28.80
C ILE A 1 -19.27 -40.58 -27.75
N GLU A 2 -18.86 -40.93 -26.54
CA GLU A 2 -18.85 -40.03 -25.36
C GLU A 2 -17.55 -39.23 -25.38
N GLU A 3 -17.66 -37.91 -25.40
CA GLU A 3 -16.56 -37.01 -25.16
C GLU A 3 -16.45 -36.73 -23.65
N GLU A 4 -15.38 -37.17 -23.05
CA GLU A 4 -14.96 -36.82 -21.68
C GLU A 4 -14.65 -35.32 -21.62
N ARG A 5 -15.47 -34.57 -20.89
CA ARG A 5 -15.13 -33.21 -20.45
C ARG A 5 -14.32 -33.29 -19.15
N GLY A 6 -13.03 -33.09 -19.26
CA GLY A 6 -12.14 -32.93 -18.12
C GLY A 6 -12.53 -31.68 -17.31
N GLY A 7 -13.08 -31.90 -16.12
CA GLY A 7 -13.38 -30.85 -15.16
C GLY A 7 -12.10 -30.29 -14.55
N VAL A 8 -11.85 -29.00 -14.75
CA VAL A 8 -10.87 -28.24 -13.98
C VAL A 8 -11.40 -28.12 -12.57
N GLN A 9 -10.75 -28.77 -11.62
CA GLN A 9 -11.00 -28.56 -10.20
C GLN A 9 -10.55 -27.14 -9.84
N GLY A 10 -11.51 -26.21 -9.77
CA GLY A 10 -11.33 -24.91 -9.14
C GLY A 10 -11.13 -25.12 -7.64
N GLY A 11 -10.05 -24.58 -7.10
CA GLY A 11 -9.81 -24.58 -5.65
C GLY A 11 -11.01 -23.92 -4.95
N GLY A 12 -11.78 -24.72 -4.21
CA GLY A 12 -13.01 -24.29 -3.59
C GLY A 12 -12.79 -23.25 -2.50
N PHE A 13 -13.60 -22.22 -2.53
CA PHE A 13 -13.82 -21.33 -1.39
C PHE A 13 -14.86 -22.02 -0.49
N ASP A 14 -14.44 -22.45 0.69
CA ASP A 14 -15.39 -22.99 1.68
C ASP A 14 -16.22 -21.84 2.25
N GLN A 15 -17.52 -21.84 1.97
CA GLN A 15 -18.49 -20.99 2.66
C GLN A 15 -18.64 -21.52 4.09
N LEU A 16 -18.25 -20.71 5.06
CA LEU A 16 -18.50 -21.02 6.46
C LEU A 16 -19.98 -20.80 6.80
N PRO A 17 -20.66 -21.77 7.42
CA PRO A 17 -21.99 -21.53 7.99
C PRO A 17 -21.89 -20.50 9.10
N LEU A 18 -22.93 -19.67 9.23
CA LEU A 18 -23.13 -18.73 10.34
C LEU A 18 -23.37 -19.49 11.64
N CYS A 19 -22.33 -20.00 12.28
CA CYS A 19 -22.43 -20.69 13.57
C CYS A 19 -21.28 -20.31 14.48
N SER A 20 -21.68 -19.83 15.66
CA SER A 20 -21.00 -19.77 16.96
C SER A 20 -19.46 -19.87 16.96
N PHE A 21 -18.81 -18.77 17.26
CA PHE A 21 -17.40 -18.70 17.55
C PHE A 21 -17.15 -18.65 19.06
N GLU A 22 -16.34 -19.56 19.56
CA GLU A 22 -15.80 -19.48 20.92
C GLU A 22 -14.70 -18.43 20.98
N SER A 23 -14.75 -17.61 22.04
CA SER A 23 -13.84 -16.53 22.32
C SER A 23 -12.49 -17.07 22.80
N HIS A 24 -11.43 -16.90 22.02
CA HIS A 24 -10.06 -16.94 22.52
C HIS A 24 -9.26 -15.78 21.94
N ASP A 25 -8.56 -15.08 22.81
CA ASP A 25 -7.65 -13.93 22.65
C ASP A 25 -7.26 -13.57 21.22
N VAL A 26 -7.86 -12.51 20.67
CA VAL A 26 -7.52 -11.96 19.37
C VAL A 26 -6.99 -10.55 19.54
N SER A 27 -5.68 -10.44 19.46
CA SER A 27 -5.01 -9.15 19.41
C SER A 27 -5.16 -8.53 18.03
N LEU A 28 -5.57 -7.27 18.02
CA LEU A 28 -5.74 -6.43 16.83
C LEU A 28 -4.42 -6.00 16.24
N PHE A 29 -4.26 -6.24 14.94
CA PHE A 29 -3.08 -5.72 14.26
C PHE A 29 -3.37 -5.34 12.82
N LEU A 30 -3.15 -4.08 12.54
CA LEU A 30 -2.98 -3.52 11.22
C LEU A 30 -1.51 -3.26 11.05
N SER A 31 -0.91 -3.97 10.13
CA SER A 31 0.39 -3.58 9.67
C SER A 31 0.20 -2.48 8.64
N TRP A 32 0.61 -1.28 8.98
CA TRP A 32 1.22 -0.40 8.02
C TRP A 32 2.27 -1.22 7.27
N ALA A 33 2.33 -1.11 5.96
CA ALA A 33 3.44 -1.67 5.23
C ALA A 33 4.73 -1.26 5.96
N GLY A 34 5.24 -2.19 6.78
CA GLY A 34 6.50 -2.02 7.47
C GLY A 34 6.55 -1.00 8.61
N GLN A 35 5.75 -1.11 9.68
CA GLN A 35 6.31 -0.68 10.96
C GLN A 35 7.36 -1.70 11.40
N ILE A 36 8.54 -1.56 10.85
CA ILE A 36 9.75 -1.97 11.54
C ILE A 36 9.83 -1.03 12.74
N LEU A 37 9.80 -1.60 13.95
CA LEU A 37 10.16 -0.84 15.13
C LEU A 37 11.52 -0.20 14.83
N TRP A 38 11.61 1.13 14.88
CA TRP A 38 12.86 1.80 14.71
C TRP A 38 13.80 1.29 15.79
N VAL A 39 14.80 0.55 15.36
CA VAL A 39 16.00 0.38 16.17
C VAL A 39 16.74 1.70 16.05
N ASP A 40 16.67 2.54 17.09
CA ASP A 40 17.33 3.84 17.10
C ASP A 40 18.86 3.75 16.91
N LYS A 41 19.39 2.54 16.92
CA LYS A 41 20.78 2.17 16.67
C LYS A 41 20.85 0.81 15.97
N ALA A 42 20.53 0.73 14.69
CA ALA A 42 20.98 -0.41 13.91
C ALA A 42 22.49 -0.25 13.70
N GLU A 43 23.30 -0.78 14.60
CA GLU A 43 24.72 -0.98 14.36
C GLU A 43 24.90 -2.05 13.29
N LYS A 44 25.99 -1.93 12.53
CA LYS A 44 26.28 -2.88 11.43
C LYS A 44 26.36 -4.29 12.01
N GLY A 45 25.36 -5.14 11.70
CA GLY A 45 25.27 -6.52 12.18
C GLY A 45 24.03 -6.85 13.03
N GLU A 46 23.20 -5.86 13.43
CA GLU A 46 21.92 -6.14 14.07
C GLU A 46 20.87 -6.55 13.05
N LYS A 47 20.12 -7.59 13.36
CA LYS A 47 19.03 -8.07 12.53
C LYS A 47 17.77 -7.24 12.74
N LEU A 48 17.08 -6.91 11.66
CA LEU A 48 15.79 -6.25 11.69
C LEU A 48 14.72 -7.22 12.20
N GLU A 49 13.77 -6.69 12.97
CA GLU A 49 12.62 -7.47 13.41
C GLU A 49 11.40 -7.20 12.52
N GLY A 50 10.76 -8.25 12.05
CA GLY A 50 9.48 -8.19 11.36
C GLY A 50 8.29 -8.03 12.32
N PRO A 51 7.06 -7.86 11.78
CA PRO A 51 5.85 -7.76 12.58
C PRO A 51 5.63 -9.02 13.44
N LYS A 52 5.49 -8.85 14.76
CA LYS A 52 5.33 -9.96 15.75
C LYS A 52 3.87 -10.43 15.94
N VAL A 53 3.02 -10.09 15.01
CA VAL A 53 1.59 -10.27 15.10
C VAL A 53 1.17 -11.63 14.56
N LYS A 54 0.11 -12.20 15.14
CA LYS A 54 -0.49 -13.47 14.69
C LYS A 54 -1.93 -13.24 14.27
N GLY A 55 -2.32 -13.75 13.12
CA GLY A 55 -3.69 -13.62 12.64
C GLY A 55 -4.01 -14.52 11.46
N GLN A 56 -5.26 -14.43 11.00
CA GLN A 56 -5.77 -15.18 9.85
C GLN A 56 -6.08 -14.20 8.71
N LEU A 57 -5.90 -14.65 7.47
CA LEU A 57 -6.25 -13.90 6.29
C LEU A 57 -7.72 -14.12 5.94
N LEU A 58 -8.47 -13.04 5.84
CA LEU A 58 -9.80 -13.03 5.24
C LEU A 58 -9.80 -12.20 3.97
N ILE A 59 -10.51 -12.64 2.95
CA ILE A 59 -10.64 -11.94 1.67
C ILE A 59 -12.11 -11.64 1.37
N PHE A 60 -12.37 -10.47 0.83
CA PHE A 60 -13.66 -10.04 0.30
C PHE A 60 -13.48 -9.02 -0.84
N GLY A 61 -14.48 -8.81 -1.65
CA GLY A 61 -14.43 -7.93 -2.81
C GLY A 61 -14.30 -8.69 -4.13
N ALA A 62 -13.76 -8.03 -5.15
CA ALA A 62 -13.58 -8.59 -6.48
C ALA A 62 -12.46 -9.64 -6.53
N THR A 63 -12.72 -10.74 -7.23
CA THR A 63 -11.72 -11.80 -7.47
C THR A 63 -11.33 -11.96 -8.94
N ASN A 64 -11.84 -11.12 -9.82
CA ASN A 64 -11.48 -11.18 -11.24
C ASN A 64 -10.14 -10.48 -11.51
N TRP A 65 -9.05 -11.20 -11.38
CA TRP A 65 -7.68 -10.72 -11.57
C TRP A 65 -7.35 -10.28 -13.00
N ASP A 66 -8.18 -10.64 -14.01
CA ASP A 66 -7.98 -10.17 -15.39
C ASP A 66 -8.30 -8.70 -15.57
N LEU A 67 -9.21 -8.16 -14.77
CA LEU A 67 -9.67 -6.78 -14.85
C LEU A 67 -9.04 -5.87 -13.80
N ILE A 68 -8.70 -6.42 -12.66
CA ILE A 68 -8.19 -5.68 -11.51
C ILE A 68 -6.80 -5.09 -11.80
N GLY A 69 -6.58 -3.83 -11.44
CA GLY A 69 -5.29 -3.15 -11.54
C GLY A 69 -4.87 -2.75 -12.96
N ARG A 70 -5.65 -3.01 -14.00
CA ARG A 70 -5.34 -2.50 -15.34
C ARG A 70 -5.50 -0.99 -15.41
N LYS A 71 -4.58 -0.32 -16.13
CA LYS A 71 -4.70 1.11 -16.46
C LYS A 71 -5.91 1.33 -17.36
N GLU A 72 -6.08 0.46 -18.35
CA GLU A 72 -7.21 0.43 -19.28
C GLU A 72 -7.76 -0.99 -19.38
N VAL A 73 -9.08 -1.14 -19.34
CA VAL A 73 -9.74 -2.43 -19.56
C VAL A 73 -9.98 -2.58 -21.05
N PRO A 74 -9.48 -3.65 -21.71
CA PRO A 74 -9.75 -3.90 -23.12
C PRO A 74 -11.25 -3.91 -23.42
N LYS A 75 -11.67 -3.26 -24.51
CA LYS A 75 -13.10 -3.13 -24.89
C LYS A 75 -13.83 -4.46 -24.95
N GLN A 76 -13.16 -5.51 -25.42
CA GLN A 76 -13.71 -6.87 -25.48
C GLN A 76 -13.94 -7.48 -24.09
N GLN A 77 -13.11 -7.15 -23.11
CA GLN A 77 -13.25 -7.63 -21.72
C GLN A 77 -14.18 -6.76 -20.89
N ALA A 78 -14.53 -5.56 -21.34
CA ALA A 78 -15.48 -4.70 -20.64
C ALA A 78 -16.89 -5.33 -20.55
N ALA A 79 -17.27 -6.14 -21.54
CA ALA A 79 -18.53 -6.90 -21.53
C ALA A 79 -18.55 -8.04 -20.48
N PHE A 80 -17.38 -8.49 -20.05
CA PHE A 80 -17.21 -9.58 -19.07
C PHE A 80 -16.97 -9.08 -17.64
N ARG A 81 -17.25 -7.82 -17.34
CA ARG A 81 -17.03 -7.21 -16.00
C ARG A 81 -17.70 -7.97 -14.85
N ASN A 82 -18.70 -8.77 -15.16
CA ASN A 82 -19.47 -9.54 -14.17
C ASN A 82 -19.08 -11.02 -14.09
N LEU A 83 -18.05 -11.47 -14.82
CA LEU A 83 -17.60 -12.85 -14.80
C LEU A 83 -16.50 -13.07 -13.74
N GLY A 84 -16.87 -12.98 -12.51
CA GLY A 84 -16.07 -13.37 -11.34
C GLY A 84 -17.00 -13.51 -10.16
N GLN A 85 -16.70 -14.42 -9.25
CA GLN A 85 -17.41 -14.47 -7.97
C GLN A 85 -16.95 -13.27 -7.14
N ASN A 86 -17.83 -12.32 -6.93
CA ASN A 86 -17.60 -11.26 -5.95
C ASN A 86 -17.86 -11.82 -4.57
N LEU A 87 -16.93 -11.58 -3.65
CA LEU A 87 -17.05 -12.01 -2.26
C LEU A 87 -17.67 -10.87 -1.46
N TRP A 88 -18.97 -10.97 -1.20
CA TRP A 88 -19.73 -9.96 -0.48
C TRP A 88 -19.54 -10.01 1.05
N GLY A 89 -18.90 -11.04 1.54
CA GLY A 89 -18.53 -11.22 2.93
C GLY A 89 -17.11 -11.78 3.07
N PRO A 90 -16.56 -11.83 4.30
CA PRO A 90 -15.24 -12.37 4.55
C PRO A 90 -15.16 -13.88 4.28
N HIS A 91 -14.15 -14.30 3.53
CA HIS A 91 -13.86 -15.70 3.20
C HIS A 91 -12.42 -16.05 3.60
N ARG A 92 -12.16 -17.30 3.87
CA ARG A 92 -10.83 -17.85 4.16
C ARG A 92 -10.26 -18.60 2.98
N TYR A 93 -8.94 -18.62 2.88
CA TYR A 93 -8.25 -19.57 2.02
C TYR A 93 -7.92 -20.83 2.81
N GLY A 94 -8.43 -21.98 2.38
CA GLY A 94 -8.15 -23.28 3.02
C GLY A 94 -6.67 -23.63 3.05
N CYS A 95 -5.90 -23.19 2.06
CA CYS A 95 -4.43 -23.41 2.02
C CYS A 95 -3.65 -22.67 3.14
N LEU A 96 -4.31 -21.80 3.92
CA LEU A 96 -3.69 -21.05 5.01
C LEU A 96 -4.16 -21.48 6.41
N ASN A 97 -4.89 -22.58 6.55
CA ASN A 97 -5.46 -23.00 7.84
C ASN A 97 -4.40 -23.16 8.94
N ASP A 98 -3.21 -23.66 8.60
CA ASP A 98 -2.10 -23.88 9.52
C ASP A 98 -1.04 -22.77 9.47
N ILE A 99 -1.28 -21.71 8.70
CA ILE A 99 -0.34 -20.61 8.50
C ILE A 99 -0.69 -19.42 9.39
N GLN A 100 0.25 -19.05 10.26
CA GLN A 100 0.13 -17.84 11.08
C GLN A 100 0.60 -16.61 10.28
N VAL A 101 -0.33 -15.77 9.89
CA VAL A 101 -0.04 -14.56 9.12
C VAL A 101 0.33 -13.41 10.05
N SER A 102 1.48 -12.76 9.81
CA SER A 102 1.91 -11.59 10.57
C SER A 102 1.55 -10.27 9.87
N CYS A 103 1.57 -10.25 8.55
CA CYS A 103 1.33 -9.04 7.77
C CYS A 103 0.73 -9.36 6.40
N VAL A 104 -0.07 -8.45 5.89
CA VAL A 104 -0.56 -8.49 4.51
C VAL A 104 -0.16 -7.19 3.82
N VAL A 105 0.39 -7.29 2.62
CA VAL A 105 0.93 -6.16 1.86
C VAL A 105 0.32 -6.11 0.48
N SER A 106 -0.05 -4.91 0.06
CA SER A 106 -0.31 -4.56 -1.32
C SER A 106 -0.07 -3.06 -1.54
N GLY A 107 -0.42 -2.53 -2.69
CA GLY A 107 -0.27 -1.12 -2.99
C GLY A 107 -1.51 -0.55 -3.68
N PRO A 108 -1.70 0.78 -3.65
CA PRO A 108 -2.86 1.42 -4.27
C PRO A 108 -2.89 1.25 -5.80
N CYS A 109 -1.76 0.87 -6.41
CA CYS A 109 -1.62 0.60 -7.85
C CYS A 109 -1.54 -0.88 -8.17
N ALA A 110 -1.36 -1.75 -7.17
CA ALA A 110 -1.09 -3.16 -7.34
C ALA A 110 -2.34 -3.97 -7.75
N ALA A 111 -2.11 -5.02 -8.52
CA ALA A 111 -3.09 -6.04 -8.82
C ALA A 111 -2.66 -7.42 -8.28
N HIS A 112 -1.69 -7.42 -7.39
CA HIS A 112 -1.20 -8.58 -6.66
C HIS A 112 -1.06 -8.23 -5.19
N SER A 113 -0.98 -9.25 -4.37
CA SER A 113 -0.93 -9.14 -2.92
C SER A 113 0.12 -10.09 -2.37
N LEU A 114 0.64 -9.73 -1.21
CA LEU A 114 1.61 -10.51 -0.46
C LEU A 114 1.10 -10.74 0.95
N LEU A 115 1.51 -11.81 1.57
CA LEU A 115 1.45 -11.98 3.01
C LEU A 115 2.80 -12.44 3.56
N MET A 116 3.10 -12.00 4.76
CA MET A 116 4.23 -12.51 5.55
C MET A 116 3.71 -13.35 6.69
N THR A 117 4.39 -14.44 6.97
CA THR A 117 4.12 -15.30 8.13
C THR A 117 4.90 -14.81 9.35
N THR A 118 4.56 -15.34 10.52
CA THR A 118 5.31 -15.07 11.76
C THR A 118 6.75 -15.58 11.71
N GLU A 119 7.05 -16.48 10.79
CA GLU A 119 8.40 -17.03 10.54
C GLU A 119 9.18 -16.23 9.50
N GLY A 120 8.62 -15.12 9.00
CA GLY A 120 9.23 -14.30 7.97
C GLY A 120 9.18 -14.90 6.56
N LYS A 121 8.28 -15.84 6.28
CA LYS A 121 8.06 -16.37 4.93
C LYS A 121 7.14 -15.46 4.15
N LEU A 122 7.47 -15.19 2.87
CA LEU A 122 6.70 -14.34 1.98
C LEU A 122 5.91 -15.20 0.99
N TRP A 123 4.61 -14.93 0.90
CA TRP A 123 3.67 -15.56 -0.02
C TRP A 123 3.06 -14.50 -0.94
N SER A 124 2.70 -14.88 -2.16
CA SER A 124 2.11 -13.98 -3.15
C SER A 124 0.96 -14.61 -3.91
N TRP A 125 0.03 -13.80 -4.37
CA TRP A 125 -1.07 -14.18 -5.27
C TRP A 125 -1.60 -12.98 -6.05
N GLY A 126 -2.46 -13.24 -7.02
CA GLY A 126 -3.05 -12.26 -7.91
C GLY A 126 -2.43 -12.28 -9.29
N ARG A 127 -2.36 -11.13 -9.91
CA ARG A 127 -1.86 -10.95 -11.27
C ARG A 127 -0.35 -11.17 -11.37
N ASN A 128 0.10 -11.76 -12.50
CA ASN A 128 1.49 -12.15 -12.68
C ASN A 128 2.02 -11.97 -14.11
N GLU A 129 1.41 -11.13 -14.92
CA GLU A 129 1.81 -10.95 -16.35
C GLU A 129 3.26 -10.50 -16.52
N LYS A 130 3.87 -9.94 -15.48
CA LYS A 130 5.27 -9.46 -15.45
C LYS A 130 6.15 -10.20 -14.44
N GLY A 131 5.70 -11.31 -13.89
CA GLY A 131 6.45 -12.03 -12.87
C GLY A 131 6.45 -11.37 -11.50
N GLN A 132 5.51 -10.44 -11.22
CA GLN A 132 5.43 -9.73 -9.95
C GLN A 132 5.12 -10.61 -8.73
N LEU A 133 4.77 -11.88 -8.94
CA LEU A 133 4.61 -12.87 -7.89
C LEU A 133 5.91 -13.59 -7.50
N GLY A 134 6.97 -13.54 -8.33
CA GLY A 134 8.28 -14.07 -8.00
C GLY A 134 8.43 -15.60 -8.09
N HIS A 135 7.57 -16.29 -8.84
CA HIS A 135 7.58 -17.77 -8.94
C HIS A 135 8.32 -18.33 -10.15
N GLY A 136 9.06 -17.49 -10.89
CA GLY A 136 9.79 -17.90 -12.09
C GLY A 136 8.91 -18.05 -13.34
N ASP A 137 7.65 -17.65 -13.27
CA ASP A 137 6.69 -17.70 -14.37
C ASP A 137 5.82 -16.43 -14.45
N THR A 138 4.88 -16.40 -15.39
CA THR A 138 3.91 -15.31 -15.55
C THR A 138 2.46 -15.75 -15.34
N LYS A 139 2.26 -16.89 -14.67
CA LYS A 139 0.92 -17.43 -14.41
C LYS A 139 0.33 -16.73 -13.18
N ARG A 140 -0.88 -16.20 -13.31
CA ARG A 140 -1.62 -15.66 -12.18
C ARG A 140 -1.96 -16.74 -11.15
N LEU A 141 -2.08 -16.35 -9.91
CA LEU A 141 -2.49 -17.23 -8.82
C LEU A 141 -3.75 -16.70 -8.15
N GLU A 142 -4.73 -17.57 -7.99
CA GLU A 142 -5.99 -17.23 -7.32
C GLU A 142 -5.88 -17.31 -5.80
N ALA A 143 -4.89 -18.04 -5.29
CA ALA A 143 -4.63 -18.25 -3.86
C ALA A 143 -3.16 -17.99 -3.53
N PRO A 144 -2.85 -17.63 -2.27
CA PRO A 144 -1.48 -17.44 -1.81
C PRO A 144 -0.59 -18.67 -2.03
N LYS A 145 0.63 -18.43 -2.53
CA LYS A 145 1.68 -19.43 -2.70
C LYS A 145 2.99 -18.90 -2.15
N LEU A 146 3.76 -19.75 -1.47
CA LEU A 146 5.10 -19.42 -0.95
C LEU A 146 6.04 -19.05 -2.09
N ILE A 147 6.79 -17.95 -1.94
CA ILE A 147 7.85 -17.57 -2.87
C ILE A 147 9.10 -18.36 -2.52
N GLU A 148 9.31 -19.48 -3.23
CA GLU A 148 10.42 -20.41 -2.97
C GLU A 148 11.79 -19.74 -3.09
N GLY A 149 11.95 -18.79 -4.03
CA GLY A 149 13.20 -18.04 -4.21
C GLY A 149 13.62 -17.17 -3.01
N LEU A 150 12.72 -16.99 -2.01
CA LEU A 150 12.99 -16.28 -0.76
C LEU A 150 12.82 -17.17 0.49
N ALA A 151 12.61 -18.47 0.31
CA ALA A 151 12.29 -19.37 1.43
C ALA A 151 13.42 -19.48 2.47
N GLU A 152 14.67 -19.29 2.06
CA GLU A 152 15.84 -19.30 2.96
C GLU A 152 16.05 -17.97 3.70
N HIS A 153 15.30 -16.93 3.35
CA HIS A 153 15.40 -15.62 3.98
C HIS A 153 14.28 -15.39 4.98
N VAL A 154 14.57 -14.57 5.98
CA VAL A 154 13.56 -14.01 6.88
C VAL A 154 13.17 -12.63 6.32
N ILE A 155 11.95 -12.53 5.80
CA ILE A 155 11.41 -11.29 5.24
C ILE A 155 10.76 -10.48 6.38
N VAL A 156 11.13 -9.22 6.49
CA VAL A 156 10.65 -8.30 7.53
C VAL A 156 9.73 -7.20 7.00
N ALA A 157 9.85 -6.86 5.71
CA ALA A 157 8.97 -5.90 5.03
C ALA A 157 8.85 -6.25 3.54
N ALA A 158 7.78 -5.80 2.90
CA ALA A 158 7.58 -5.91 1.47
C ALA A 158 6.72 -4.75 0.96
N ALA A 159 6.78 -4.48 -0.35
CA ALA A 159 5.98 -3.46 -1.01
C ALA A 159 5.57 -3.91 -2.42
N CYS A 160 4.39 -3.49 -2.87
CA CYS A 160 3.85 -3.78 -4.19
C CYS A 160 3.70 -2.51 -5.00
N GLY A 161 4.33 -2.47 -6.18
CA GLY A 161 4.02 -1.50 -7.23
C GLY A 161 2.92 -2.00 -8.16
N ARG A 162 2.75 -1.38 -9.32
CA ARG A 162 1.75 -1.81 -10.30
C ARG A 162 1.99 -3.25 -10.77
N ASN A 163 3.22 -3.54 -11.20
CA ASN A 163 3.63 -4.84 -11.72
C ASN A 163 5.00 -5.27 -11.17
N HIS A 164 5.43 -4.74 -10.03
CA HIS A 164 6.69 -5.12 -9.40
C HIS A 164 6.54 -5.23 -7.89
N THR A 165 7.50 -5.89 -7.28
CA THR A 165 7.53 -6.21 -5.85
C THR A 165 8.92 -5.96 -5.29
N LEU A 166 8.98 -5.38 -4.10
CA LEU A 166 10.17 -5.33 -3.26
C LEU A 166 9.96 -6.18 -2.00
N ALA A 167 11.01 -6.89 -1.58
CA ALA A 167 11.05 -7.62 -0.32
C ALA A 167 12.33 -7.27 0.43
N LEU A 168 12.22 -7.00 1.73
CA LEU A 168 13.32 -6.65 2.61
C LEU A 168 13.59 -7.78 3.59
N THR A 169 14.82 -8.23 3.66
CA THR A 169 15.27 -9.26 4.58
C THR A 169 15.72 -8.70 5.92
N GLU A 170 15.82 -9.54 6.92
CA GLU A 170 16.24 -9.15 8.28
C GLU A 170 17.64 -8.57 8.37
N ASP A 171 18.51 -8.86 7.41
CA ASP A 171 19.87 -8.32 7.32
C ASP A 171 19.95 -6.97 6.58
N GLY A 172 18.82 -6.42 6.15
CA GLY A 172 18.76 -5.14 5.45
C GLY A 172 19.05 -5.21 3.95
N THR A 173 18.96 -6.39 3.34
CA THR A 173 19.06 -6.57 1.89
C THR A 173 17.69 -6.51 1.25
N ALA A 174 17.54 -5.76 0.16
CA ALA A 174 16.29 -5.71 -0.60
C ALA A 174 16.39 -6.56 -1.88
N TYR A 175 15.35 -7.34 -2.13
CA TYR A 175 15.12 -8.10 -3.35
C TYR A 175 13.99 -7.47 -4.15
N SER A 176 14.05 -7.58 -5.47
CA SER A 176 13.02 -7.08 -6.37
C SER A 176 12.71 -8.07 -7.49
N PHE A 177 11.47 -8.04 -7.98
CA PHE A 177 11.00 -8.86 -9.09
C PHE A 177 9.75 -8.25 -9.73
N GLY A 178 9.44 -8.65 -10.96
CA GLY A 178 8.37 -8.14 -11.77
C GLY A 178 8.84 -7.30 -12.95
N GLU A 179 8.05 -6.31 -13.35
CA GLU A 179 8.34 -5.42 -14.48
C GLU A 179 9.56 -4.53 -14.21
N ASN A 180 10.41 -4.38 -15.24
CA ASN A 180 11.65 -3.62 -15.13
C ASN A 180 11.94 -2.70 -16.34
N LYS A 181 10.96 -2.42 -17.16
CA LYS A 181 11.13 -1.57 -18.36
C LYS A 181 11.60 -0.16 -18.04
N LEU A 182 11.30 0.32 -16.85
CA LEU A 182 11.61 1.66 -16.38
C LEU A 182 12.66 1.66 -15.24
N GLY A 183 13.35 0.53 -15.04
CA GLY A 183 14.35 0.42 -13.97
C GLY A 183 13.77 0.33 -12.56
N GLN A 184 12.45 0.09 -12.42
CA GLN A 184 11.76 0.07 -11.12
C GLN A 184 12.22 -1.04 -10.17
N LEU A 185 13.03 -1.98 -10.66
CA LEU A 185 13.64 -3.03 -9.83
C LEU A 185 15.00 -2.63 -9.24
N GLY A 186 15.63 -1.56 -9.73
CA GLY A 186 16.90 -1.09 -9.18
C GLY A 186 18.08 -2.06 -9.38
N GLN A 187 18.04 -2.91 -10.40
CA GLN A 187 19.03 -3.96 -10.68
C GLN A 187 20.10 -3.54 -11.69
N GLY A 188 20.18 -2.25 -12.04
CA GLY A 188 21.18 -1.69 -12.95
C GLY A 188 20.89 -1.92 -14.44
N ASN A 189 19.69 -2.31 -14.79
CA ASN A 189 19.27 -2.58 -16.17
C ASN A 189 17.80 -2.25 -16.43
N GLN A 190 17.39 -2.31 -17.70
CA GLN A 190 16.01 -2.13 -18.16
C GLN A 190 15.59 -3.36 -18.98
N THR A 191 15.35 -4.47 -18.34
CA THR A 191 14.76 -5.67 -18.93
C THR A 191 13.23 -5.55 -18.98
N ASP A 192 12.55 -6.41 -19.75
CA ASP A 192 11.07 -6.41 -19.77
C ASP A 192 10.52 -6.81 -18.39
N ALA A 193 11.06 -7.88 -17.82
CA ALA A 193 10.65 -8.40 -16.52
C ALA A 193 11.74 -9.30 -15.89
N VAL A 194 11.69 -9.43 -14.57
CA VAL A 194 12.47 -10.39 -13.78
C VAL A 194 11.50 -11.26 -13.00
N LEU A 195 11.43 -12.54 -13.34
CA LEU A 195 10.39 -13.45 -12.86
C LEU A 195 10.66 -14.07 -11.48
N SER A 196 11.91 -14.00 -11.03
CA SER A 196 12.33 -14.53 -9.73
C SER A 196 13.04 -13.45 -8.91
N PRO A 197 12.97 -13.51 -7.57
CA PRO A 197 13.62 -12.52 -6.72
C PRO A 197 15.11 -12.39 -6.99
N ALA A 198 15.59 -11.17 -7.17
CA ALA A 198 17.01 -10.82 -7.30
C ALA A 198 17.33 -9.59 -6.45
N PRO A 199 18.55 -9.48 -5.90
CA PRO A 199 18.94 -8.35 -5.09
C PRO A 199 19.01 -7.07 -5.92
N ILE A 200 18.68 -5.92 -5.32
CA ILE A 200 18.90 -4.61 -5.94
C ILE A 200 20.39 -4.26 -5.94
N CYS A 201 20.83 -3.42 -6.89
CA CYS A 201 22.20 -2.91 -6.94
C CYS A 201 22.39 -1.80 -5.89
N TYR A 202 22.62 -2.17 -4.65
CA TYR A 202 22.80 -1.26 -3.54
C TYR A 202 23.92 -1.74 -2.62
N ASN A 203 24.89 -0.87 -2.35
CA ASN A 203 26.08 -1.18 -1.53
C ASN A 203 26.20 -0.24 -0.32
N GLY A 204 25.10 0.42 0.08
CA GLY A 204 25.09 1.36 1.20
C GLY A 204 24.93 0.70 2.57
N GLN A 205 24.41 1.47 3.50
CA GLN A 205 24.04 0.96 4.83
C GLN A 205 22.84 0.01 4.74
N PRO A 206 22.62 -0.90 5.72
CA PRO A 206 21.45 -1.77 5.73
C PRO A 206 20.16 -1.00 5.50
N LEU A 207 19.32 -1.50 4.63
CA LEU A 207 18.00 -0.93 4.36
C LEU A 207 17.02 -1.32 5.47
N VAL A 208 16.13 -0.40 5.82
CA VAL A 208 15.13 -0.59 6.88
C VAL A 208 13.70 -0.38 6.42
N LYS A 209 13.50 0.24 5.24
CA LYS A 209 12.18 0.47 4.65
C LYS A 209 12.20 0.26 3.14
N VAL A 210 11.09 -0.23 2.61
CA VAL A 210 10.82 -0.34 1.18
C VAL A 210 9.42 0.19 0.90
N ALA A 211 9.25 0.89 -0.23
CA ALA A 211 7.95 1.35 -0.72
C ALA A 211 7.94 1.35 -2.25
N CYS A 212 6.76 1.15 -2.84
CA CYS A 212 6.57 1.16 -4.29
C CYS A 212 5.45 2.11 -4.69
N GLY A 213 5.71 2.94 -5.69
CA GLY A 213 4.68 3.59 -6.47
C GLY A 213 4.24 2.73 -7.66
N ALA A 214 3.59 3.33 -8.65
CA ALA A 214 3.15 2.57 -9.82
C ALA A 214 4.34 1.96 -10.58
N GLU A 215 5.32 2.77 -10.94
CA GLU A 215 6.45 2.43 -11.80
C GLU A 215 7.77 2.95 -11.23
N PHE A 216 7.85 3.11 -9.92
CA PHE A 216 9.05 3.53 -9.20
C PHE A 216 9.08 2.91 -7.80
N SER A 217 10.25 2.97 -7.20
CA SER A 217 10.53 2.37 -5.91
C SER A 217 11.32 3.30 -5.00
N MET A 218 11.14 3.16 -3.70
CA MET A 218 11.83 3.90 -2.66
C MET A 218 12.37 2.94 -1.62
N VAL A 219 13.58 3.21 -1.12
CA VAL A 219 14.17 2.49 0.00
C VAL A 219 14.82 3.48 0.96
N VAL A 220 14.80 3.15 2.25
CA VAL A 220 15.41 3.96 3.31
C VAL A 220 16.44 3.12 4.03
N ASP A 221 17.63 3.67 4.25
CA ASP A 221 18.68 3.01 5.05
C ASP A 221 18.53 3.26 6.55
N CYS A 222 19.29 2.55 7.36
CA CYS A 222 19.26 2.64 8.83
C CYS A 222 19.68 4.03 9.37
N LYS A 223 20.33 4.86 8.55
CA LYS A 223 20.68 6.25 8.89
C LYS A 223 19.59 7.26 8.50
N GLY A 224 18.51 6.80 7.88
CA GLY A 224 17.43 7.67 7.40
C GLY A 224 17.72 8.35 6.07
N ASN A 225 18.65 7.84 5.26
CA ASN A 225 18.83 8.29 3.91
C ASN A 225 17.80 7.61 3.00
N LEU A 226 17.14 8.40 2.16
CA LEU A 226 16.17 7.96 1.18
C LEU A 226 16.84 7.78 -0.18
N TYR A 227 16.48 6.70 -0.86
CA TYR A 227 16.92 6.40 -2.23
C TYR A 227 15.71 6.09 -3.11
N SER A 228 15.77 6.46 -4.38
CA SER A 228 14.71 6.23 -5.35
C SER A 228 15.26 5.65 -6.65
N PHE A 229 14.41 4.90 -7.36
CA PHE A 229 14.71 4.34 -8.68
C PHE A 229 13.43 4.04 -9.46
N GLY A 230 13.54 3.92 -10.78
CA GLY A 230 12.41 3.72 -11.67
C GLY A 230 12.10 4.94 -12.53
N CYS A 231 10.83 5.18 -12.81
CA CYS A 231 10.33 6.22 -13.70
C CYS A 231 10.28 7.61 -13.03
N PRO A 232 10.91 8.64 -13.64
CA PRO A 232 10.92 10.00 -13.10
C PRO A 232 9.79 10.91 -13.63
N GLU A 233 8.90 10.44 -14.49
CA GLU A 233 7.97 11.19 -15.37
C GLU A 233 7.32 12.45 -14.75
N TYR A 234 7.02 12.43 -13.45
CA TYR A 234 6.40 13.54 -12.71
C TYR A 234 7.30 14.10 -11.61
N GLY A 235 8.60 13.82 -11.66
CA GLY A 235 9.53 14.19 -10.59
C GLY A 235 9.43 13.35 -9.32
N GLN A 236 8.65 12.26 -9.32
CA GLN A 236 8.40 11.42 -8.14
C GLN A 236 9.65 10.79 -7.54
N LEU A 237 10.76 10.75 -8.27
CA LEU A 237 12.05 10.29 -7.75
C LEU A 237 12.75 11.32 -6.85
N GLY A 238 12.41 12.61 -6.96
CA GLY A 238 12.92 13.66 -6.08
C GLY A 238 14.31 14.20 -6.44
N HIS A 239 14.75 14.07 -7.71
CA HIS A 239 16.08 14.47 -8.17
C HIS A 239 16.08 15.80 -8.95
N ASN A 240 15.07 16.63 -8.78
CA ASN A 240 14.87 17.91 -9.45
C ASN A 240 14.79 17.79 -10.99
N SER A 241 14.23 16.68 -11.46
CA SER A 241 14.06 16.37 -12.89
C SER A 241 12.89 15.43 -13.10
N ASP A 242 12.19 15.59 -14.21
CA ASP A 242 11.24 14.61 -14.74
C ASP A 242 11.88 13.62 -15.70
N GLY A 243 13.18 13.75 -15.94
CA GLY A 243 13.95 12.86 -16.81
C GLY A 243 13.52 12.87 -18.28
N LYS A 244 12.64 13.77 -18.68
CA LYS A 244 12.03 13.79 -20.00
C LYS A 244 13.02 14.25 -21.07
N PHE A 245 13.11 13.47 -22.16
CA PHE A 245 13.86 13.85 -23.34
C PHE A 245 13.16 13.42 -24.64
N ILE A 246 13.56 14.02 -25.74
CA ILE A 246 13.03 13.70 -27.07
C ILE A 246 13.97 12.69 -27.73
N ALA A 247 13.50 11.45 -27.85
CA ALA A 247 14.21 10.41 -28.54
C ALA A 247 14.01 10.47 -30.07
N ARG A 248 14.61 9.52 -30.81
CA ARG A 248 14.43 9.38 -32.27
C ARG A 248 12.94 9.29 -32.63
N ALA A 249 12.56 9.85 -33.76
CA ALA A 249 11.16 9.93 -34.24
C ALA A 249 10.22 10.76 -33.35
N GLN A 250 10.76 11.79 -32.69
CA GLN A 250 10.01 12.73 -31.81
C GLN A 250 9.22 12.04 -30.69
N ARG A 251 9.64 10.84 -30.28
CA ARG A 251 9.03 10.17 -29.11
C ARG A 251 9.58 10.76 -27.82
N ILE A 252 8.68 10.95 -26.88
CA ILE A 252 9.06 11.34 -25.51
C ILE A 252 9.48 10.07 -24.79
N GLU A 253 10.68 10.09 -24.25
CA GLU A 253 11.25 9.05 -23.40
C GLU A 253 11.72 9.67 -22.08
N PHE A 254 12.03 8.82 -21.09
CA PHE A 254 12.43 9.24 -19.76
C PHE A 254 13.76 8.61 -19.38
N ASP A 255 14.65 9.41 -18.83
CA ASP A 255 15.92 8.96 -18.26
C ASP A 255 15.66 8.36 -16.87
N CYS A 256 15.43 7.05 -16.84
CA CYS A 256 15.05 6.31 -15.65
C CYS A 256 16.25 6.03 -14.75
N GLU A 257 16.07 6.07 -13.45
CA GLU A 257 17.09 5.65 -12.49
C GLU A 257 17.06 4.12 -12.35
N LEU A 258 18.16 3.49 -12.76
CA LEU A 258 18.27 2.03 -12.84
C LEU A 258 18.81 1.40 -11.55
N ILE A 259 19.39 2.21 -10.68
CA ILE A 259 19.92 1.81 -9.37
C ILE A 259 19.44 2.81 -8.32
N PRO A 260 19.40 2.43 -7.03
CA PRO A 260 19.03 3.34 -5.96
C PRO A 260 19.90 4.60 -5.93
N ARG A 261 19.31 5.75 -6.21
CA ARG A 261 19.93 7.07 -6.16
C ARG A 261 19.46 7.84 -4.95
N ARG A 262 20.38 8.41 -4.17
CA ARG A 262 20.07 9.15 -2.96
C ARG A 262 19.26 10.42 -3.26
N VAL A 263 18.14 10.61 -2.56
CA VAL A 263 17.36 11.85 -2.54
C VAL A 263 18.02 12.78 -1.51
N ALA A 264 18.74 13.79 -1.99
CA ALA A 264 19.61 14.59 -1.13
C ALA A 264 19.02 15.99 -0.79
N ILE A 265 18.07 16.48 -1.59
CA ILE A 265 17.54 17.84 -1.48
C ILE A 265 16.12 17.78 -0.94
N PHE A 266 15.89 18.45 0.18
CA PHE A 266 14.58 18.70 0.77
C PHE A 266 14.39 20.21 0.87
N ILE A 267 13.21 20.70 0.55
CA ILE A 267 12.94 22.14 0.48
C ILE A 267 11.69 22.52 1.26
N GLU A 268 11.71 23.78 1.70
CA GLU A 268 10.54 24.55 2.05
C GLU A 268 10.30 25.62 0.99
N LYS A 269 9.04 25.90 0.66
CA LYS A 269 8.65 26.96 -0.26
C LYS A 269 7.71 27.93 0.42
N SER A 270 8.10 29.20 0.50
CA SER A 270 7.27 30.27 1.07
C SER A 270 6.06 30.60 0.19
N LYS A 271 5.12 31.39 0.73
CA LYS A 271 3.97 31.89 -0.07
C LYS A 271 4.41 32.76 -1.25
N ASP A 272 5.52 33.47 -1.12
CA ASP A 272 6.09 34.33 -2.15
C ASP A 272 6.90 33.53 -3.20
N GLY A 273 6.94 32.20 -3.07
CA GLY A 273 7.65 31.31 -3.99
C GLY A 273 9.14 31.15 -3.71
N GLN A 274 9.67 31.75 -2.64
CA GLN A 274 11.06 31.57 -2.23
C GLN A 274 11.27 30.12 -1.79
N VAL A 275 12.33 29.50 -2.30
CA VAL A 275 12.74 28.12 -1.99
C VAL A 275 13.92 28.15 -1.03
N THR A 276 13.77 27.46 0.09
CA THR A 276 14.81 27.33 1.11
C THR A 276 15.13 25.85 1.33
N PRO A 277 16.41 25.45 1.31
CA PRO A 277 16.79 24.08 1.66
C PRO A 277 16.47 23.77 3.13
N VAL A 278 15.96 22.55 3.37
CA VAL A 278 15.77 22.01 4.71
C VAL A 278 16.91 21.02 4.99
N PRO A 279 17.86 21.36 5.86
CA PRO A 279 19.01 20.52 6.14
C PRO A 279 18.68 19.38 7.10
N ASN A 280 19.55 18.37 7.14
CA ASN A 280 19.55 17.31 8.15
C ASN A 280 18.22 16.54 8.27
N VAL A 281 17.56 16.28 7.16
CA VAL A 281 16.37 15.44 7.13
C VAL A 281 16.76 13.97 7.30
N VAL A 282 16.24 13.36 8.36
CA VAL A 282 16.39 11.93 8.66
C VAL A 282 15.04 11.27 8.41
N VAL A 283 14.90 10.55 7.30
CA VAL A 283 13.65 9.90 6.91
C VAL A 283 13.35 8.73 7.84
N ARG A 284 12.14 8.70 8.37
CA ARG A 284 11.64 7.65 9.27
C ARG A 284 10.63 6.75 8.60
N ASP A 285 9.81 7.29 7.73
CA ASP A 285 8.82 6.51 6.98
C ASP A 285 8.64 7.06 5.58
N VAL A 286 8.21 6.20 4.66
CA VAL A 286 7.95 6.53 3.25
C VAL A 286 6.70 5.83 2.78
N ALA A 287 5.82 6.56 2.09
CA ALA A 287 4.62 6.03 1.46
C ALA A 287 4.54 6.53 0.02
N CYS A 288 4.21 5.64 -0.92
CA CYS A 288 4.13 5.94 -2.34
C CYS A 288 2.70 5.73 -2.86
N GLY A 289 2.13 6.77 -3.45
CA GLY A 289 0.92 6.68 -4.26
C GLY A 289 1.22 6.25 -5.69
N CYS A 290 0.31 6.54 -6.63
CA CYS A 290 0.54 6.18 -8.02
C CYS A 290 1.81 6.84 -8.58
N ASN A 291 1.89 8.17 -8.50
CA ASN A 291 2.98 8.98 -9.03
C ASN A 291 3.42 10.07 -8.04
N HIS A 292 3.26 9.85 -6.75
CA HIS A 292 3.70 10.79 -5.72
C HIS A 292 4.24 10.04 -4.50
N THR A 293 5.01 10.74 -3.71
CA THR A 293 5.66 10.20 -2.52
C THR A 293 5.43 11.12 -1.33
N LEU A 294 5.21 10.51 -0.17
CA LEU A 294 5.26 11.16 1.14
C LEU A 294 6.40 10.57 1.95
N VAL A 295 7.09 11.40 2.70
CA VAL A 295 7.99 10.95 3.77
C VAL A 295 7.66 11.64 5.08
N LEU A 296 7.89 10.90 6.15
CA LEU A 296 7.88 11.36 7.53
C LEU A 296 9.33 11.36 8.04
N ASP A 297 9.78 12.47 8.60
CA ASP A 297 11.12 12.56 9.15
C ASP A 297 11.16 12.36 10.68
N SER A 298 12.37 12.34 11.24
CA SER A 298 12.60 12.18 12.67
C SER A 298 12.07 13.34 13.52
N GLN A 299 11.82 14.50 12.91
CA GLN A 299 11.21 15.67 13.54
C GLN A 299 9.69 15.71 13.34
N LYS A 300 9.10 14.62 12.82
CA LYS A 300 7.65 14.47 12.57
C LYS A 300 7.09 15.40 11.50
N ARG A 301 7.99 15.95 10.66
CA ARG A 301 7.62 16.74 9.49
C ARG A 301 7.25 15.82 8.33
N VAL A 302 6.34 16.27 7.49
CA VAL A 302 5.91 15.57 6.27
C VAL A 302 6.41 16.32 5.07
N PHE A 303 7.02 15.60 4.13
CA PHE A 303 7.41 16.12 2.81
C PHE A 303 6.65 15.35 1.74
N SER A 304 6.28 16.03 0.64
CA SER A 304 5.59 15.41 -0.49
C SER A 304 6.14 15.94 -1.81
N TRP A 305 6.16 15.09 -2.83
CA TRP A 305 6.61 15.44 -4.17
C TRP A 305 6.09 14.44 -5.21
N GLY A 306 6.36 14.74 -6.50
CA GLY A 306 5.87 13.99 -7.65
C GLY A 306 4.68 14.69 -8.30
N PHE A 307 3.74 13.94 -8.83
CA PHE A 307 2.57 14.46 -9.51
C PHE A 307 1.63 15.23 -8.58
N GLY A 308 1.41 16.50 -8.88
CA GLY A 308 0.61 17.42 -8.04
C GLY A 308 -0.86 17.49 -8.38
N GLY A 309 -1.30 16.85 -9.46
CA GLY A 309 -2.68 16.86 -9.91
C GLY A 309 -3.65 16.44 -8.80
N TYR A 310 -4.83 17.07 -8.77
CA TYR A 310 -5.88 16.87 -7.75
C TYR A 310 -5.46 17.23 -6.31
N GLY A 311 -4.36 17.97 -6.12
CA GLY A 311 -3.92 18.44 -4.80
C GLY A 311 -3.29 17.36 -3.91
N ARG A 312 -2.92 16.20 -4.47
CA ARG A 312 -2.38 15.05 -3.70
C ARG A 312 -1.09 15.33 -2.93
N LEU A 313 -0.38 16.42 -3.25
CA LEU A 313 0.82 16.85 -2.53
C LEU A 313 0.52 17.74 -1.31
N GLY A 314 -0.66 18.35 -1.24
CA GLY A 314 -1.06 19.17 -0.09
C GLY A 314 -0.43 20.57 -0.02
N HIS A 315 0.03 21.11 -1.16
CA HIS A 315 0.72 22.40 -1.24
C HIS A 315 -0.17 23.56 -1.68
N THR A 316 -1.49 23.39 -1.60
CA THR A 316 -2.52 24.37 -2.00
C THR A 316 -2.61 24.65 -3.51
N GLU A 317 -1.81 23.97 -4.30
CA GLU A 317 -1.77 24.09 -5.76
C GLU A 317 -1.62 22.72 -6.43
N PRO A 318 -2.17 22.50 -7.65
CA PRO A 318 -2.07 21.23 -8.36
C PRO A 318 -0.82 21.15 -9.25
N LYS A 319 0.34 21.59 -8.73
CA LYS A 319 1.61 21.57 -9.47
C LYS A 319 2.47 20.40 -9.05
N ASP A 320 3.21 19.85 -10.01
CA ASP A 320 4.21 18.83 -9.76
C ASP A 320 5.40 19.43 -9.00
N GLU A 321 5.96 18.65 -8.09
CA GLU A 321 7.17 18.99 -7.35
C GLU A 321 8.26 17.97 -7.67
N MET A 322 9.41 18.46 -8.12
CA MET A 322 10.53 17.62 -8.56
C MET A 322 11.48 17.22 -7.42
N VAL A 323 11.28 17.80 -6.24
CA VAL A 323 12.03 17.52 -5.02
C VAL A 323 11.10 17.47 -3.81
N PRO A 324 11.47 16.74 -2.75
CA PRO A 324 10.71 16.72 -1.50
C PRO A 324 10.43 18.13 -0.95
N ARG A 325 9.16 18.52 -0.92
CA ARG A 325 8.70 19.81 -0.41
C ARG A 325 7.94 19.63 0.91
N LEU A 326 8.29 20.43 1.91
CA LEU A 326 7.67 20.43 3.22
C LEU A 326 6.17 20.76 3.15
N VAL A 327 5.35 19.91 3.76
CA VAL A 327 3.92 20.17 3.96
C VAL A 327 3.75 20.99 5.23
N LYS A 328 3.57 22.30 5.08
CA LYS A 328 3.65 23.30 6.17
C LYS A 328 2.78 23.01 7.39
N LEU A 329 1.63 22.34 7.20
CA LEU A 329 0.72 22.04 8.31
C LEU A 329 1.39 21.23 9.42
N PHE A 330 2.33 20.36 9.08
CA PHE A 330 2.98 19.44 10.00
C PHE A 330 4.34 19.94 10.53
N ASP A 331 4.70 21.20 10.26
CA ASP A 331 5.98 21.81 10.68
C ASP A 331 5.86 22.67 11.94
N PHE A 332 4.81 22.56 12.72
CA PHE A 332 4.63 23.33 13.96
C PHE A 332 4.72 22.41 15.17
N PRO A 333 5.28 22.91 16.29
CA PRO A 333 5.30 22.18 17.55
C PRO A 333 3.90 21.66 17.93
N GLY A 334 3.80 20.37 18.24
CA GLY A 334 2.55 19.70 18.58
C GLY A 334 1.60 19.44 17.38
N ARG A 335 2.01 19.75 16.15
CA ARG A 335 1.26 19.47 14.92
C ARG A 335 1.95 18.47 13.99
N GLY A 336 3.03 17.88 14.41
CA GLY A 336 3.75 16.87 13.65
C GLY A 336 2.88 15.66 13.33
N ALA A 337 3.27 14.90 12.33
CA ALA A 337 2.62 13.65 11.98
C ALA A 337 3.25 12.48 12.75
N ALA A 338 2.42 11.54 13.19
CA ALA A 338 2.84 10.27 13.76
C ALA A 338 2.84 9.16 12.69
N GLN A 339 2.00 9.29 11.67
CA GLN A 339 1.83 8.28 10.62
C GLN A 339 1.50 8.96 9.29
N ILE A 340 1.93 8.35 8.18
CA ILE A 340 1.60 8.77 6.81
C ILE A 340 1.08 7.59 6.00
N CYS A 341 0.20 7.83 5.04
CA CYS A 341 -0.28 6.84 4.10
C CYS A 341 -0.66 7.49 2.77
N THR A 342 -0.58 6.75 1.70
CA THR A 342 -1.00 7.19 0.38
C THR A 342 -2.03 6.25 -0.22
N GLY A 343 -3.02 6.83 -0.87
CA GLY A 343 -3.88 6.14 -1.81
C GLY A 343 -3.40 6.33 -3.26
N TYR A 344 -4.23 5.95 -4.21
CA TYR A 344 -3.89 6.08 -5.64
C TYR A 344 -3.66 7.55 -6.04
N GLN A 345 -4.54 8.46 -5.63
CA GLN A 345 -4.50 9.91 -5.93
C GLN A 345 -4.73 10.79 -4.69
N CYS A 346 -4.48 10.25 -3.53
CA CYS A 346 -4.68 10.95 -2.27
C CYS A 346 -3.60 10.61 -1.25
N SER A 347 -3.58 11.38 -0.20
CA SER A 347 -2.62 11.27 0.89
C SER A 347 -3.31 11.42 2.24
N PHE A 348 -2.78 10.75 3.23
CA PHE A 348 -3.24 10.79 4.61
C PHE A 348 -2.08 10.98 5.57
N ALA A 349 -2.34 11.64 6.67
CA ALA A 349 -1.47 11.66 7.83
C ALA A 349 -2.29 11.60 9.12
N VAL A 350 -1.79 10.89 10.10
CA VAL A 350 -2.30 10.96 11.47
C VAL A 350 -1.36 11.87 12.25
N SER A 351 -1.89 12.94 12.85
CA SER A 351 -1.09 13.85 13.67
C SER A 351 -0.69 13.22 15.00
N GLU A 352 0.29 13.80 15.68
CA GLU A 352 0.67 13.39 17.03
C GLU A 352 -0.49 13.48 18.04
N MET A 353 -1.44 14.35 17.76
CA MET A 353 -2.67 14.51 18.56
C MET A 353 -3.77 13.48 18.20
N GLY A 354 -3.48 12.55 17.28
CA GLY A 354 -4.40 11.51 16.85
C GLY A 354 -5.40 11.91 15.77
N GLY A 355 -5.41 13.16 15.32
CA GLY A 355 -6.31 13.62 14.25
C GLY A 355 -5.90 13.05 12.89
N LEU A 356 -6.86 12.51 12.13
CA LEU A 356 -6.65 12.05 10.76
C LEU A 356 -6.81 13.23 9.79
N PHE A 357 -5.83 13.42 8.94
CA PHE A 357 -5.84 14.41 7.84
C PHE A 357 -5.86 13.71 6.50
N PHE A 358 -6.58 14.31 5.55
CA PHE A 358 -6.73 13.85 4.17
C PHE A 358 -6.50 14.99 3.20
N TRP A 359 -5.89 14.71 2.04
CA TRP A 359 -5.79 15.61 0.90
C TRP A 359 -5.65 14.83 -0.42
N GLY A 360 -5.93 15.50 -1.54
CA GLY A 360 -6.05 14.87 -2.84
C GLY A 360 -7.49 14.52 -3.19
N VAL A 361 -7.69 13.46 -3.96
CA VAL A 361 -8.99 13.00 -4.41
C VAL A 361 -9.13 11.50 -4.23
N THR A 362 -10.29 11.08 -3.74
CA THR A 362 -10.79 9.72 -3.94
C THR A 362 -11.75 9.75 -5.12
N ASN A 363 -11.90 8.66 -5.86
CA ASN A 363 -12.82 8.63 -7.02
C ASN A 363 -14.29 8.91 -6.66
N THR A 364 -14.61 9.08 -5.38
CA THR A 364 -15.97 9.37 -4.88
C THR A 364 -16.30 10.85 -4.84
N SER A 365 -15.31 11.72 -4.63
CA SER A 365 -15.55 13.16 -4.60
C SER A 365 -15.14 13.79 -5.92
N ARG A 366 -16.01 14.61 -6.51
CA ARG A 366 -15.66 15.45 -7.64
C ARG A 366 -14.79 16.64 -7.24
N GLU A 367 -14.69 16.91 -5.93
CA GLU A 367 -13.92 17.99 -5.35
C GLU A 367 -12.58 17.45 -4.82
N SER A 368 -11.50 18.01 -5.31
CA SER A 368 -10.17 17.73 -4.82
C SER A 368 -9.80 18.65 -3.65
N THR A 369 -9.18 18.05 -2.63
CA THR A 369 -8.68 18.80 -1.47
C THR A 369 -7.20 19.12 -1.69
N MET A 370 -6.86 20.41 -1.83
CA MET A 370 -5.52 20.87 -2.20
C MET A 370 -4.55 20.99 -1.01
N TYR A 371 -5.03 20.81 0.22
CA TYR A 371 -4.24 20.93 1.45
C TYR A 371 -4.73 19.92 2.49
N PRO A 372 -3.92 19.55 3.48
CA PRO A 372 -4.35 18.61 4.51
C PRO A 372 -5.56 19.15 5.29
N LYS A 373 -6.66 18.41 5.22
CA LYS A 373 -7.92 18.73 5.89
C LYS A 373 -8.25 17.62 6.89
N VAL A 374 -8.64 18.00 8.11
CA VAL A 374 -9.02 17.03 9.13
C VAL A 374 -10.28 16.28 8.70
N VAL A 375 -10.30 14.96 8.91
CA VAL A 375 -11.48 14.11 8.73
C VAL A 375 -12.31 14.22 10.01
N GLN A 376 -13.28 15.14 10.03
CA GLN A 376 -14.02 15.51 11.22
C GLN A 376 -14.81 14.36 11.82
N ASP A 377 -15.38 13.50 10.97
CA ASP A 377 -16.18 12.33 11.38
C ASP A 377 -15.37 11.31 12.21
N LEU A 378 -14.05 11.40 12.15
CA LEU A 378 -13.12 10.54 12.89
C LEU A 378 -12.37 11.28 14.01
N CYS A 379 -12.80 12.51 14.34
CA CYS A 379 -12.25 13.23 15.48
C CYS A 379 -12.55 12.50 16.79
N GLY A 380 -11.53 12.32 17.63
CA GLY A 380 -11.64 11.59 18.88
C GLY A 380 -11.47 10.07 18.78
N TRP A 381 -11.39 9.53 17.55
CA TRP A 381 -11.08 8.12 17.32
C TRP A 381 -9.58 7.88 17.31
N LYS A 382 -9.14 6.84 17.99
CA LYS A 382 -7.74 6.40 17.95
C LYS A 382 -7.50 5.60 16.68
N ILE A 383 -6.91 6.25 15.68
CA ILE A 383 -6.54 5.58 14.43
C ILE A 383 -5.40 4.61 14.71
N ARG A 384 -5.64 3.33 14.48
CA ARG A 384 -4.64 2.27 14.64
C ARG A 384 -3.94 1.98 13.32
N SER A 385 -4.70 2.02 12.22
CA SER A 385 -4.17 1.71 10.91
C SER A 385 -5.10 2.18 9.80
N LEU A 386 -4.53 2.42 8.64
CA LEU A 386 -5.21 2.88 7.44
C LEU A 386 -4.63 2.15 6.22
N ALA A 387 -5.49 1.70 5.34
CA ALA A 387 -5.10 1.11 4.07
C ALA A 387 -5.96 1.66 2.92
N CYS A 388 -5.31 1.87 1.79
CA CYS A 388 -5.94 2.42 0.59
C CYS A 388 -5.74 1.49 -0.60
N GLY A 389 -6.85 1.13 -1.23
CA GLY A 389 -6.84 0.59 -2.57
C GLY A 389 -6.89 1.70 -3.63
N LYS A 390 -7.22 1.34 -4.87
CA LYS A 390 -7.39 2.32 -5.95
C LYS A 390 -8.58 3.25 -5.67
N THR A 391 -9.64 2.73 -5.11
CA THR A 391 -10.92 3.42 -4.93
C THR A 391 -11.51 3.24 -3.53
N SER A 392 -11.03 2.27 -2.77
CA SER A 392 -11.54 1.94 -1.44
C SER A 392 -10.53 2.32 -0.36
N ILE A 393 -11.02 2.79 0.76
CA ILE A 393 -10.23 3.15 1.93
C ILE A 393 -10.80 2.40 3.12
N ILE A 394 -9.94 1.84 3.94
CA ILE A 394 -10.33 1.17 5.18
C ILE A 394 -9.44 1.66 6.32
N ILE A 395 -10.07 1.96 7.43
CA ILE A 395 -9.43 2.40 8.66
C ILE A 395 -9.84 1.49 9.79
N ALA A 396 -8.90 1.08 10.60
CA ALA A 396 -9.20 0.58 11.93
C ALA A 396 -8.96 1.70 12.94
N ALA A 397 -10.00 2.01 13.68
CA ALA A 397 -10.00 3.04 14.70
C ALA A 397 -10.67 2.50 15.96
N ASP A 398 -10.03 2.65 17.10
CA ASP A 398 -10.42 2.01 18.35
C ASP A 398 -10.66 0.50 18.16
N GLU A 399 -11.85 0.01 18.43
CA GLU A 399 -12.25 -1.40 18.24
C GLU A 399 -13.15 -1.59 17.01
N SER A 400 -13.18 -0.59 16.13
CA SER A 400 -14.08 -0.56 14.98
C SER A 400 -13.32 -0.47 13.67
N MET A 401 -13.98 -0.93 12.61
CA MET A 401 -13.52 -0.77 11.24
C MET A 401 -14.46 0.14 10.47
N ILE A 402 -13.86 1.04 9.70
CA ILE A 402 -14.57 1.99 8.86
C ILE A 402 -14.04 1.83 7.45
N SER A 403 -14.93 1.56 6.50
CA SER A 403 -14.58 1.52 5.09
C SER A 403 -15.45 2.45 4.28
N TRP A 404 -14.87 3.10 3.29
CA TRP A 404 -15.59 3.90 2.32
C TRP A 404 -14.92 3.88 0.95
N GLY A 405 -15.68 4.25 -0.05
CA GLY A 405 -15.25 4.29 -1.45
C GLY A 405 -16.42 4.62 -2.35
N PRO A 406 -16.19 4.79 -3.67
CA PRO A 406 -17.27 4.87 -4.63
C PRO A 406 -18.01 3.54 -4.63
N SER A 407 -19.26 3.56 -4.92
CA SER A 407 -20.17 2.41 -5.01
C SER A 407 -19.51 1.03 -4.87
N PRO A 408 -19.80 0.24 -3.88
CA PRO A 408 -19.20 -1.08 -3.67
C PRO A 408 -19.72 -2.07 -4.71
N THR A 409 -19.18 -1.99 -5.92
CA THR A 409 -19.64 -2.78 -7.07
C THR A 409 -19.35 -4.27 -6.90
N PHE A 410 -18.35 -4.61 -6.07
CA PHE A 410 -17.83 -5.97 -5.97
C PHE A 410 -17.77 -6.52 -4.53
N GLY A 411 -18.36 -5.82 -3.57
CA GLY A 411 -18.31 -6.22 -2.15
C GLY A 411 -17.09 -5.71 -1.38
N GLU A 412 -16.33 -4.76 -1.93
CA GLU A 412 -15.10 -4.21 -1.32
C GLU A 412 -15.33 -3.52 0.02
N LEU A 413 -16.56 -3.10 0.30
CA LEU A 413 -16.94 -2.47 1.55
C LEU A 413 -17.74 -3.40 2.48
N VAL A 414 -17.78 -4.70 2.16
CA VAL A 414 -18.52 -5.74 2.90
C VAL A 414 -20.07 -5.54 2.86
N ARG A 415 -20.57 -4.54 2.13
CA ARG A 415 -22.02 -4.26 1.99
C ARG A 415 -22.38 -3.85 0.57
N PRO A 416 -23.43 -4.41 -0.03
CA PRO A 416 -23.96 -3.92 -1.30
C PRO A 416 -24.58 -2.53 -1.11
N GLY A 417 -24.15 -1.56 -1.92
CA GLY A 417 -24.81 -0.26 -2.06
C GLY A 417 -24.60 0.77 -0.93
N ALA A 418 -23.75 0.52 0.07
CA ALA A 418 -23.55 1.47 1.15
C ALA A 418 -22.63 2.65 0.77
N SER A 419 -23.14 3.87 0.79
CA SER A 419 -22.34 5.10 0.78
C SER A 419 -21.78 5.39 2.18
N LEU A 420 -20.75 6.26 2.27
CA LEU A 420 -20.21 6.70 3.56
C LEU A 420 -21.32 7.22 4.50
N GLN A 421 -22.23 7.99 3.94
CA GLN A 421 -23.34 8.58 4.67
C GLN A 421 -24.34 7.54 5.19
N GLU A 422 -24.65 6.51 4.40
CA GLU A 422 -25.52 5.39 4.81
C GLU A 422 -24.84 4.49 5.84
N MET A 423 -23.51 4.30 5.75
CA MET A 423 -22.75 3.56 6.75
C MET A 423 -22.69 4.28 8.09
N MET A 424 -22.65 5.61 8.10
CA MET A 424 -22.72 6.42 9.33
C MET A 424 -24.10 6.44 9.95
N GLN A 425 -25.17 6.28 9.19
CA GLN A 425 -26.56 6.28 9.67
C GLN A 425 -27.04 4.91 10.16
N HIS A 426 -26.47 3.79 9.67
CA HIS A 426 -26.85 2.45 10.10
C HIS A 426 -26.04 1.99 11.33
N ARG A 427 -26.54 2.33 12.51
CA ARG A 427 -26.22 1.66 13.76
C ARG A 427 -26.68 0.20 13.68
N LEU A 428 -25.77 -0.73 13.42
CA LEU A 428 -26.03 -2.12 13.78
C LEU A 428 -25.78 -2.27 15.30
N GLN A 429 -26.85 -2.40 16.03
CA GLN A 429 -26.84 -3.06 17.33
C GLN A 429 -26.44 -4.52 17.10
N LEU A 430 -25.17 -4.82 17.24
CA LEU A 430 -24.68 -6.16 17.52
C LEU A 430 -23.88 -6.03 18.81
N GLU A 431 -24.46 -6.61 19.83
CA GLU A 431 -23.91 -6.65 21.17
C GLU A 431 -22.59 -7.42 21.18
N SER A 432 -21.66 -6.84 21.92
CA SER A 432 -20.55 -7.38 22.69
C SER A 432 -19.49 -8.28 22.06
N GLU A 433 -18.26 -7.90 22.36
CA GLU A 433 -17.11 -8.76 22.61
C GLU A 433 -16.44 -9.47 21.41
N ALA A 434 -15.97 -8.70 20.42
CA ALA A 434 -14.86 -9.15 19.61
C ALA A 434 -14.07 -7.96 19.05
N HIS A 435 -12.79 -7.93 19.31
CA HIS A 435 -11.88 -6.88 18.85
C HIS A 435 -11.59 -7.03 17.35
N PRO A 436 -11.77 -5.98 16.54
CA PRO A 436 -11.48 -6.01 15.11
C PRO A 436 -9.98 -5.93 14.83
N SER A 437 -9.49 -6.71 13.91
CA SER A 437 -8.08 -6.74 13.51
C SER A 437 -7.91 -6.58 12.00
N ALA A 438 -6.92 -5.92 11.67
CA ALA A 438 -6.21 -5.58 10.43
C ALA A 438 -6.85 -5.76 9.06
N ILE A 439 -6.72 -4.73 8.26
CA ILE A 439 -7.32 -4.66 6.93
C ILE A 439 -6.37 -4.03 5.93
N TRP A 440 -6.47 -4.55 4.74
CA TRP A 440 -5.84 -4.01 3.56
C TRP A 440 -6.89 -3.78 2.46
N CYS A 441 -6.76 -2.68 1.71
CA CYS A 441 -7.52 -2.40 0.52
C CYS A 441 -6.65 -2.47 -0.71
N GLY A 442 -6.79 -3.55 -1.43
CA GLY A 442 -6.27 -3.73 -2.76
C GLY A 442 -7.40 -4.01 -3.74
N PRO A 443 -7.10 -4.61 -4.87
CA PRO A 443 -8.14 -5.05 -5.82
C PRO A 443 -9.12 -6.06 -5.20
N ALA A 444 -8.68 -6.80 -4.18
CA ALA A 444 -9.52 -7.53 -3.25
C ALA A 444 -9.17 -7.06 -1.84
N ALA A 445 -10.14 -6.72 -1.02
CA ALA A 445 -9.92 -6.33 0.36
C ALA A 445 -9.67 -7.57 1.23
N ILE A 446 -8.73 -7.49 2.17
CA ILE A 446 -8.30 -8.60 3.00
C ILE A 446 -8.44 -8.23 4.47
N TRP A 447 -9.03 -9.10 5.25
CA TRP A 447 -9.37 -8.85 6.65
C TRP A 447 -8.86 -9.95 7.60
N ARG A 448 -8.60 -9.60 8.87
CA ARG A 448 -8.15 -10.52 9.91
C ARG A 448 -9.01 -10.43 11.16
N GLY A 449 -9.45 -11.54 11.71
CA GLY A 449 -10.04 -11.67 13.03
C GLY A 449 -11.33 -12.49 13.06
N PRO A 450 -11.79 -12.93 14.23
CA PRO A 450 -13.11 -13.48 14.38
C PRO A 450 -14.14 -12.37 14.19
N ALA A 451 -15.18 -12.62 13.43
CA ALA A 451 -16.33 -11.80 13.05
C ALA A 451 -16.23 -10.28 13.33
N ALA A 452 -16.08 -9.48 12.28
CA ALA A 452 -16.09 -8.01 12.41
C ALA A 452 -17.45 -7.54 12.92
N ILE A 453 -17.44 -6.93 14.08
CA ILE A 453 -18.59 -6.15 14.55
C ILE A 453 -18.41 -4.74 14.02
N TRP A 454 -19.31 -4.36 13.12
CA TRP A 454 -19.43 -3.00 12.63
C TRP A 454 -20.06 -2.11 13.69
N ARG A 455 -19.30 -1.15 14.24
CA ARG A 455 -19.87 0.00 14.93
C ARG A 455 -19.65 1.23 14.08
N GLY A 456 -20.72 1.83 13.59
CA GLY A 456 -20.64 3.19 13.06
C GLY A 456 -20.24 4.17 14.17
N PRO A 457 -19.73 5.37 13.82
CA PRO A 457 -19.39 6.39 14.81
C PRO A 457 -20.62 6.69 15.67
N ALA A 458 -20.42 6.78 16.98
CA ALA A 458 -21.47 7.23 17.89
C ALA A 458 -21.92 8.62 17.43
N ALA A 459 -23.22 8.81 17.21
CA ALA A 459 -23.76 10.11 16.89
C ALA A 459 -23.35 11.08 18.00
N ILE A 460 -22.56 12.09 17.63
CA ILE A 460 -22.28 13.23 18.52
C ILE A 460 -23.63 13.90 18.72
N ARG A 461 -24.17 13.80 19.91
CA ARG A 461 -25.33 14.61 20.29
C ARG A 461 -24.86 16.06 20.32
N SER A 462 -25.49 16.86 19.53
CA SER A 462 -25.47 18.32 19.61
C SER A 462 -25.93 18.83 20.97
#